data_7c73c3a8f78c59e2cd75356c18846cd1
#
_entry.id   7c73c3a8f78c59e2cd75356c18846cd1
#
_cell.length_a   1.000
_cell.length_b   1.000
_cell.length_c   1.000
_cell.angle_alpha   90.00
_cell.angle_beta   90.00
_cell.angle_gamma   90.00
#
_symmetry.space_group_name_H-M   'P 1'
#
loop_
_entity.id
_entity.type
_entity.pdbx_description
1 polymer ?
#
loop_
_entity_poly.entity_id
_entity_poly.type
_entity_poly.pdbx_seq_one_letter_code
_entity_poly.pdbx_strand_id
1 'polypeptide(L)'
;MTSLKQRDELQAAIWRIANDVRGAVDGWDFKQFVLGTLFYRFISENFCQYIEGGDPQVHYAQMANEDVPSEVVADAIATKGYMIYPSELFVNVAKHAYTNPNLNTDLSAIFSAIERSASGTESESRIRGLFADFDTTSNRLGTNVDEKNKRLAAVIKGVESLDFGSFEDHEIDLFGDAYEFLISNYAANAGKSGGEFFTPQNVSKLIARLALLGQAEVNKVYDPACGSGSLLLQVKKLLGEGVIEGGYWGQEINHTTYNLARMNMFLHNINYDKFHIALGDTLLNPQYGNDKPFDAIVSNPPYSVTWVGAGDPTLINDTRFAPAGVLAPKSKADFAFVLHALNYLSARGRAAIVCFPGVFYRGGAEQKIRQYLVDNNFVETVIALPPNLFYGTSIAVNILVLSKHKPDTRTQFIDASGEAFYKKETNNNVLLPQHIDRLVDIFAAKADVQYVATSVNHQAIAENDYNLSVSSYVEAEDTREVIDIAKLNSEVAQTVKRIDTLRADIDEIIKQLEA
;
A
#
# COMPACT_ATOMS: atom_id res chain seq x y z
N MET A 1 -18.17 -6.88 15.83
CA MET A 1 -19.04 -5.74 15.38
C MET A 1 -18.66 -4.42 16.01
N THR A 2 -18.20 -4.37 17.25
CA THR A 2 -17.73 -3.16 17.96
C THR A 2 -16.53 -2.49 17.26
N SER A 3 -15.60 -3.27 16.71
CA SER A 3 -14.36 -2.77 16.09
C SER A 3 -14.56 -1.98 14.79
N LEU A 4 -15.50 -2.38 13.93
CA LEU A 4 -15.80 -1.66 12.68
C LEU A 4 -16.44 -0.30 12.95
N LYS A 5 -17.35 -0.24 13.93
CA LYS A 5 -18.02 1.01 14.30
C LYS A 5 -17.05 2.03 14.92
N GLN A 6 -16.15 1.57 15.78
CA GLN A 6 -15.09 2.42 16.36
C GLN A 6 -14.17 2.99 15.28
N ARG A 7 -13.80 2.17 14.27
CA ARG A 7 -12.99 2.61 13.15
C ARG A 7 -13.69 3.66 12.30
N ASP A 8 -14.97 3.48 11.99
CA ASP A 8 -15.76 4.46 11.22
C ASP A 8 -15.94 5.79 11.99
N GLU A 9 -16.16 5.73 13.30
CA GLU A 9 -16.25 6.91 14.18
C GLU A 9 -14.91 7.65 14.26
N LEU A 10 -13.79 6.93 14.36
CA LEU A 10 -12.44 7.49 14.36
C LEU A 10 -12.12 8.17 13.02
N GLN A 11 -12.44 7.51 11.89
CA GLN A 11 -12.26 8.08 10.55
C GLN A 11 -13.08 9.37 10.36
N ALA A 12 -14.32 9.39 10.83
CA ALA A 12 -15.17 10.59 10.81
C ALA A 12 -14.63 11.72 11.68
N ALA A 13 -14.03 11.39 12.84
CA ALA A 13 -13.42 12.36 13.74
C ALA A 13 -12.14 12.97 13.13
N ILE A 14 -11.30 12.15 12.50
CA ILE A 14 -10.12 12.59 11.76
C ILE A 14 -10.50 13.53 10.61
N TRP A 15 -11.58 13.22 9.88
CA TRP A 15 -12.11 14.11 8.83
C TRP A 15 -12.56 15.46 9.36
N ARG A 16 -13.16 15.52 10.57
CA ARG A 16 -13.54 16.78 11.21
C ARG A 16 -12.32 17.63 11.50
N ILE A 17 -11.28 17.06 12.11
CA ILE A 17 -10.02 17.78 12.36
C ILE A 17 -9.45 18.33 11.06
N ALA A 18 -9.44 17.52 10.00
CA ALA A 18 -8.98 17.93 8.68
C ALA A 18 -9.82 19.08 8.08
N ASN A 19 -11.12 19.14 8.35
CA ASN A 19 -12.03 20.19 7.86
C ASN A 19 -11.98 21.46 8.71
N ASP A 20 -11.85 21.36 10.02
CA ASP A 20 -11.84 22.50 10.94
C ASP A 20 -10.62 23.43 10.73
N VAL A 21 -9.52 22.88 10.21
CA VAL A 21 -8.30 23.64 9.90
C VAL A 21 -8.18 23.98 8.40
N ARG A 22 -9.09 23.50 7.57
CA ARG A 22 -9.10 23.60 6.09
C ARG A 22 -9.17 25.04 5.53
N GLY A 23 -9.57 26.03 6.30
CA GLY A 23 -9.78 27.40 5.80
C GLY A 23 -8.50 28.22 5.57
N ALA A 24 -7.31 27.68 5.83
CA ALA A 24 -6.10 28.46 5.88
C ALA A 24 -4.83 27.79 5.32
N VAL A 25 -4.86 26.50 5.01
CA VAL A 25 -3.72 25.73 4.46
C VAL A 25 -4.24 24.90 3.30
N ASP A 26 -3.47 24.80 2.21
CA ASP A 26 -3.81 23.91 1.09
C ASP A 26 -4.01 22.48 1.61
N GLY A 27 -5.04 21.80 1.13
CA GLY A 27 -5.48 20.52 1.68
C GLY A 27 -4.43 19.40 1.74
N TRP A 28 -3.31 19.56 1.02
CA TRP A 28 -2.16 18.66 1.04
C TRP A 28 -1.27 18.89 2.27
N ASP A 29 -0.87 20.11 2.53
CA ASP A 29 0.08 20.45 3.58
C ASP A 29 -0.48 20.20 4.98
N PHE A 30 -1.78 20.41 5.14
CA PHE A 30 -2.47 20.17 6.40
C PHE A 30 -2.42 18.69 6.84
N LYS A 31 -2.52 17.75 5.90
CA LYS A 31 -2.47 16.32 6.21
C LYS A 31 -1.15 15.89 6.83
N GLN A 32 -0.03 16.49 6.43
CA GLN A 32 1.29 16.23 7.03
C GLN A 32 1.30 16.61 8.51
N PHE A 33 0.67 17.73 8.88
CA PHE A 33 0.59 18.15 10.28
C PHE A 33 -0.27 17.21 11.13
N VAL A 34 -1.38 16.71 10.59
CA VAL A 34 -2.22 15.72 11.28
C VAL A 34 -1.49 14.39 11.40
N LEU A 35 -0.86 13.90 10.33
CA LEU A 35 -0.07 12.67 10.33
C LEU A 35 1.09 12.73 11.33
N GLY A 36 1.87 13.82 11.30
CA GLY A 36 2.99 14.01 12.24
C GLY A 36 2.54 14.13 13.69
N THR A 37 1.40 14.82 13.95
CA THR A 37 0.83 14.94 15.30
C THR A 37 0.28 13.60 15.80
N LEU A 38 -0.37 12.83 14.94
CA LEU A 38 -0.88 11.49 15.26
C LEU A 38 0.29 10.55 15.61
N PHE A 39 1.35 10.59 14.80
CA PHE A 39 2.57 9.83 15.06
C PHE A 39 3.22 10.24 16.38
N TYR A 40 3.36 11.52 16.64
CA TYR A 40 3.92 12.04 17.90
C TYR A 40 3.10 11.59 19.12
N ARG A 41 1.76 11.64 19.02
CA ARG A 41 0.89 11.12 20.09
C ARG A 41 1.15 9.63 20.32
N PHE A 42 1.16 8.82 19.26
CA PHE A 42 1.38 7.38 19.36
C PHE A 42 2.72 7.05 20.04
N ILE A 43 3.83 7.63 19.55
CA ILE A 43 5.14 7.30 20.14
C ILE A 43 5.26 7.76 21.60
N SER A 44 4.60 8.88 21.96
CA SER A 44 4.55 9.37 23.32
C SER A 44 3.76 8.42 24.24
N GLU A 45 2.59 7.99 23.83
CA GLU A 45 1.74 7.07 24.61
C GLU A 45 2.40 5.68 24.74
N ASN A 46 2.93 5.15 23.63
CA ASN A 46 3.66 3.87 23.61
C ASN A 46 4.92 3.92 24.47
N PHE A 47 5.64 5.05 24.47
CA PHE A 47 6.82 5.25 25.31
C PHE A 47 6.45 5.33 26.79
N CYS A 48 5.41 6.08 27.13
CA CYS A 48 4.93 6.21 28.52
C CYS A 48 4.54 4.83 29.07
N GLN A 49 3.74 4.06 28.33
CA GLN A 49 3.35 2.70 28.69
C GLN A 49 4.56 1.77 28.88
N TYR A 50 5.58 1.89 28.02
CA TYR A 50 6.80 1.10 28.15
C TYR A 50 7.52 1.41 29.47
N ILE A 51 7.69 2.69 29.83
CA ILE A 51 8.37 3.10 31.08
C ILE A 51 7.56 2.68 32.31
N GLU A 52 6.23 2.80 32.26
CA GLU A 52 5.36 2.44 33.36
C GLU A 52 5.28 0.92 33.57
N GLY A 53 5.53 0.11 32.53
CA GLY A 53 5.63 -1.35 32.61
C GLY A 53 4.41 -2.05 33.22
N GLY A 54 3.24 -1.38 33.22
CA GLY A 54 2.02 -1.86 33.85
C GLY A 54 1.97 -1.68 35.38
N ASP A 55 2.95 -0.98 35.97
CA ASP A 55 2.92 -0.65 37.39
C ASP A 55 2.03 0.60 37.64
N PRO A 56 0.87 0.44 38.32
CA PRO A 56 -0.06 1.54 38.58
C PRO A 56 0.48 2.61 39.50
N GLN A 57 1.64 2.41 40.11
CA GLN A 57 2.29 3.41 40.99
C GLN A 57 3.27 4.31 40.23
N VAL A 58 3.67 3.93 39.01
CA VAL A 58 4.54 4.71 38.16
C VAL A 58 3.69 5.58 37.25
N HIS A 59 3.85 6.89 37.37
CA HIS A 59 3.14 7.89 36.56
C HIS A 59 4.17 8.74 35.80
N TYR A 60 4.73 8.17 34.75
CA TYR A 60 5.84 8.77 34.02
C TYR A 60 5.55 10.19 33.53
N ALA A 61 4.35 10.44 33.02
CA ALA A 61 3.94 11.76 32.56
C ALA A 61 3.87 12.84 33.66
N GLN A 62 3.91 12.46 34.95
CA GLN A 62 3.88 13.38 36.08
C GLN A 62 5.26 13.61 36.70
N MET A 63 6.29 12.89 36.28
CA MET A 63 7.67 13.04 36.78
C MET A 63 8.31 14.34 36.26
N ALA A 64 9.27 14.86 37.00
CA ALA A 64 10.16 15.90 36.47
C ALA A 64 11.26 15.25 35.61
N ASN A 65 11.77 15.97 34.61
CA ASN A 65 12.79 15.41 33.71
C ASN A 65 14.08 14.99 34.48
N GLU A 66 14.44 15.73 35.51
CA GLU A 66 15.59 15.47 36.38
C GLU A 66 15.44 14.24 37.28
N ASP A 67 14.19 13.76 37.47
CA ASP A 67 13.91 12.57 38.28
C ASP A 67 14.03 11.28 37.47
N VAL A 68 14.22 11.35 36.14
CA VAL A 68 14.38 10.17 35.28
C VAL A 68 15.78 9.60 35.44
N PRO A 69 15.95 8.36 35.94
CA PRO A 69 17.24 7.74 36.14
C PRO A 69 18.00 7.52 34.82
N SER A 70 19.32 7.67 34.84
CA SER A 70 20.18 7.46 33.66
C SER A 70 20.09 6.03 33.09
N GLU A 71 19.86 5.06 33.95
CA GLU A 71 19.66 3.66 33.56
C GLU A 71 18.37 3.49 32.74
N VAL A 72 17.29 4.17 33.12
CA VAL A 72 16.02 4.17 32.38
C VAL A 72 16.18 4.82 31.01
N VAL A 73 16.96 5.93 30.93
CA VAL A 73 17.28 6.59 29.66
C VAL A 73 18.05 5.63 28.73
N ALA A 74 19.07 4.95 29.25
CA ALA A 74 19.88 4.01 28.48
C ALA A 74 19.07 2.81 28.00
N ASP A 75 18.22 2.25 28.86
CA ASP A 75 17.34 1.13 28.55
C ASP A 75 16.28 1.50 27.52
N ALA A 76 15.66 2.67 27.64
CA ALA A 76 14.69 3.18 26.69
C ALA A 76 15.29 3.36 25.28
N ILE A 77 16.48 3.92 25.17
CA ILE A 77 17.18 4.07 23.90
C ILE A 77 17.54 2.70 23.31
N ALA A 78 18.01 1.77 24.12
CA ALA A 78 18.36 0.43 23.66
C ALA A 78 17.14 -0.37 23.19
N THR A 79 15.99 -0.22 23.87
CA THR A 79 14.79 -1.04 23.60
C THR A 79 13.83 -0.38 22.60
N LYS A 80 13.55 0.93 22.77
CA LYS A 80 12.62 1.67 21.89
C LYS A 80 13.31 2.38 20.74
N GLY A 81 14.62 2.62 20.86
CA GLY A 81 15.42 3.32 19.88
C GLY A 81 15.48 4.83 20.06
N TYR A 82 14.74 5.40 21.00
CA TYR A 82 14.66 6.84 21.27
C TYR A 82 14.31 7.13 22.72
N MET A 83 14.44 8.38 23.12
CA MET A 83 14.03 8.89 24.43
C MET A 83 13.04 10.04 24.27
N ILE A 84 12.00 10.06 25.14
CA ILE A 84 11.06 11.18 25.30
C ILE A 84 10.98 11.49 26.79
N TYR A 85 11.38 12.68 27.20
CA TYR A 85 11.29 13.12 28.59
C TYR A 85 9.84 13.49 28.97
N PRO A 86 9.47 13.41 30.26
CA PRO A 86 8.10 13.70 30.71
C PRO A 86 7.52 15.02 30.19
N SER A 87 8.28 16.12 30.21
CA SER A 87 7.83 17.42 29.69
C SER A 87 7.59 17.43 28.17
N GLU A 88 8.22 16.48 27.44
CA GLU A 88 8.14 16.33 25.98
C GLU A 88 7.04 15.38 25.52
N LEU A 89 6.35 14.73 26.46
CA LEU A 89 5.23 13.84 26.12
C LEU A 89 4.06 14.60 25.53
N PHE A 90 3.42 14.02 24.52
CA PHE A 90 2.25 14.61 23.84
C PHE A 90 1.18 15.11 24.83
N VAL A 91 0.84 14.31 25.85
CA VAL A 91 -0.16 14.67 26.85
C VAL A 91 0.20 15.96 27.60
N ASN A 92 1.46 16.20 27.91
CA ASN A 92 1.91 17.38 28.62
C ASN A 92 1.99 18.61 27.70
N VAL A 93 2.44 18.44 26.46
CA VAL A 93 2.40 19.48 25.43
C VAL A 93 0.96 19.89 25.10
N ALA A 94 0.05 18.95 24.97
CA ALA A 94 -1.35 19.19 24.67
C ALA A 94 -2.06 19.99 25.76
N LYS A 95 -1.75 19.77 27.06
CA LYS A 95 -2.33 20.56 28.19
C LYS A 95 -2.13 22.07 28.02
N HIS A 96 -1.00 22.48 27.45
CA HIS A 96 -0.62 23.89 27.34
C HIS A 96 -0.67 24.42 25.90
N ALA A 97 -1.16 23.66 24.94
CA ALA A 97 -1.08 23.99 23.52
C ALA A 97 -1.67 25.36 23.16
N TYR A 98 -2.83 25.74 23.71
CA TYR A 98 -3.46 27.05 23.46
C TYR A 98 -2.83 28.23 24.21
N THR A 99 -2.08 27.98 25.25
CA THR A 99 -1.49 29.02 26.12
C THR A 99 0.00 29.21 25.90
N ASN A 100 0.65 28.33 25.14
CA ASN A 100 2.07 28.40 24.87
C ASN A 100 2.37 29.34 23.68
N PRO A 101 2.99 30.51 23.90
CA PRO A 101 3.32 31.45 22.83
C PRO A 101 4.47 30.98 21.93
N ASN A 102 5.20 29.93 22.32
CA ASN A 102 6.36 29.37 21.62
C ASN A 102 6.10 27.95 21.10
N LEU A 103 4.83 27.51 20.98
CA LEU A 103 4.46 26.14 20.67
C LEU A 103 5.17 25.59 19.42
N ASN A 104 5.27 26.39 18.37
CA ASN A 104 5.92 26.00 17.11
C ASN A 104 7.42 25.68 17.26
N THR A 105 8.15 26.49 18.05
CA THR A 105 9.59 26.28 18.30
C THR A 105 9.83 25.19 19.33
N ASP A 106 8.97 25.07 20.34
CA ASP A 106 9.06 24.02 21.35
C ASP A 106 8.82 22.64 20.74
N LEU A 107 7.82 22.49 19.88
CA LEU A 107 7.60 21.24 19.14
C LEU A 107 8.82 20.88 18.25
N SER A 108 9.39 21.86 17.54
CA SER A 108 10.61 21.64 16.75
C SER A 108 11.78 21.16 17.62
N ALA A 109 11.94 21.75 18.83
CA ALA A 109 12.97 21.36 19.77
C ALA A 109 12.74 19.93 20.31
N ILE A 110 11.49 19.58 20.64
CA ILE A 110 11.10 18.23 21.09
C ILE A 110 11.43 17.19 20.03
N PHE A 111 10.99 17.40 18.78
CA PHE A 111 11.27 16.45 17.69
C PHE A 111 12.76 16.27 17.45
N SER A 112 13.50 17.39 17.47
CA SER A 112 14.98 17.35 17.39
C SER A 112 15.63 16.65 18.58
N ALA A 113 15.06 16.73 19.79
CA ALA A 113 15.56 16.03 20.97
C ALA A 113 15.33 14.53 20.86
N ILE A 114 14.13 14.10 20.43
CA ILE A 114 13.80 12.70 20.18
C ILE A 114 14.77 12.10 19.14
N GLU A 115 14.97 12.77 18.01
CA GLU A 115 15.88 12.29 16.96
C GLU A 115 17.35 12.24 17.44
N ARG A 116 17.80 13.24 18.17
CA ARG A 116 19.18 13.28 18.71
C ARG A 116 19.43 12.23 19.79
N SER A 117 18.41 11.79 20.51
CA SER A 117 18.58 10.74 21.54
C SER A 117 19.06 9.42 20.94
N ALA A 118 18.79 9.19 19.66
CA ALA A 118 19.23 8.00 18.91
C ALA A 118 20.64 8.14 18.29
N SER A 119 21.27 9.31 18.37
CA SER A 119 22.58 9.56 17.70
C SER A 119 23.68 8.66 18.24
N GLY A 120 24.41 7.99 17.34
CA GLY A 120 25.47 7.04 17.69
C GLY A 120 24.97 5.65 18.12
N THR A 121 23.67 5.38 18.05
CA THR A 121 23.07 4.09 18.38
C THR A 121 22.66 3.31 17.12
N GLU A 122 22.30 2.04 17.28
CA GLU A 122 21.81 1.21 16.18
C GLU A 122 20.49 1.72 15.57
N SER A 123 19.69 2.44 16.36
CA SER A 123 18.42 3.01 15.94
C SER A 123 18.54 4.31 15.14
N GLU A 124 19.70 4.96 15.12
CA GLU A 124 19.89 6.29 14.52
C GLU A 124 19.30 6.39 13.11
N SER A 125 19.59 5.42 12.25
CA SER A 125 19.13 5.43 10.86
C SER A 125 17.60 5.31 10.73
N ARG A 126 16.90 4.78 11.75
CA ARG A 126 15.44 4.61 11.77
C ARG A 126 14.74 5.82 12.38
N ILE A 127 15.40 6.54 13.26
CA ILE A 127 14.84 7.67 14.02
C ILE A 127 15.17 9.01 13.37
N ARG A 128 16.40 9.21 12.92
CA ARG A 128 16.85 10.46 12.31
C ARG A 128 15.98 10.89 11.13
N GLY A 129 15.52 12.15 11.15
CA GLY A 129 14.69 12.74 10.10
C GLY A 129 13.25 12.21 10.05
N LEU A 130 12.76 11.54 11.09
CA LEU A 130 11.38 11.06 11.15
C LEU A 130 10.38 12.20 11.08
N PHE A 131 10.67 13.33 11.72
CA PHE A 131 9.82 14.51 11.73
C PHE A 131 10.15 15.54 10.65
N ALA A 132 11.03 15.23 9.68
CA ALA A 132 11.49 16.20 8.68
C ALA A 132 10.35 16.81 7.83
N ASP A 133 9.29 16.07 7.59
CA ASP A 133 8.10 16.54 6.85
C ASP A 133 7.09 17.29 7.75
N PHE A 134 7.32 17.33 9.07
CA PHE A 134 6.47 18.04 10.03
C PHE A 134 7.14 19.36 10.47
N ASP A 135 7.27 20.30 9.53
CA ASP A 135 7.86 21.62 9.78
C ASP A 135 6.88 22.53 10.54
N THR A 136 7.01 22.56 11.88
CA THR A 136 6.20 23.39 12.78
C THR A 136 6.44 24.89 12.63
N THR A 137 7.51 25.28 11.93
CA THR A 137 7.86 26.67 11.64
C THR A 137 7.43 27.16 10.27
N SER A 138 6.86 26.26 9.45
CA SER A 138 6.45 26.52 8.07
C SER A 138 5.50 27.71 7.93
N ASN A 139 5.72 28.53 6.89
CA ASN A 139 4.81 29.63 6.53
C ASN A 139 3.44 29.13 6.03
N ARG A 140 3.31 27.85 5.74
CA ARG A 140 2.02 27.20 5.44
C ARG A 140 1.07 27.19 6.64
N LEU A 141 1.60 27.17 7.87
CA LEU A 141 0.82 27.29 9.09
C LEU A 141 0.37 28.71 9.40
N GLY A 142 0.96 29.72 8.77
CA GLY A 142 0.60 31.13 8.99
C GLY A 142 1.76 32.07 8.69
N THR A 143 1.43 33.34 8.54
CA THR A 143 2.40 34.39 8.20
C THR A 143 3.17 34.90 9.41
N ASN A 144 2.65 34.66 10.62
CA ASN A 144 3.25 35.06 11.90
C ASN A 144 3.18 33.92 12.92
N VAL A 145 3.89 34.08 14.04
CA VAL A 145 4.03 33.05 15.09
C VAL A 145 2.67 32.73 15.73
N ASP A 146 1.84 33.74 15.98
CA ASP A 146 0.54 33.55 16.64
C ASP A 146 -0.41 32.68 15.76
N GLU A 147 -0.44 32.92 14.47
CA GLU A 147 -1.22 32.10 13.53
C GLU A 147 -0.70 30.66 13.49
N LYS A 148 0.64 30.47 13.44
CA LYS A 148 1.25 29.14 13.45
C LYS A 148 0.89 28.38 14.72
N ASN A 149 1.06 29.00 15.87
CA ASN A 149 0.75 28.41 17.17
C ASN A 149 -0.75 28.08 17.31
N LYS A 150 -1.62 28.97 16.89
CA LYS A 150 -3.08 28.73 16.92
C LYS A 150 -3.47 27.51 16.11
N ARG A 151 -2.91 27.33 14.91
CA ARG A 151 -3.20 26.17 14.05
C ARG A 151 -2.59 24.90 14.61
N LEU A 152 -1.34 24.92 15.06
CA LEU A 152 -0.71 23.77 15.70
C LEU A 152 -1.50 23.33 16.95
N ALA A 153 -1.92 24.28 17.79
CA ALA A 153 -2.73 24.00 18.95
C ALA A 153 -4.09 23.36 18.58
N ALA A 154 -4.73 23.83 17.50
CA ALA A 154 -5.97 23.23 17.02
C ALA A 154 -5.76 21.79 16.52
N VAL A 155 -4.67 21.50 15.79
CA VAL A 155 -4.32 20.14 15.35
C VAL A 155 -4.04 19.23 16.56
N ILE A 156 -3.20 19.70 17.52
CA ILE A 156 -2.87 18.94 18.74
C ILE A 156 -4.14 18.61 19.53
N LYS A 157 -5.00 19.58 19.76
CA LYS A 157 -6.26 19.37 20.50
C LYS A 157 -7.25 18.49 19.73
N GLY A 158 -7.31 18.64 18.42
CA GLY A 158 -8.08 17.74 17.58
C GLY A 158 -7.60 16.29 17.70
N VAL A 159 -6.30 16.05 17.58
CA VAL A 159 -5.71 14.71 17.72
C VAL A 159 -5.86 14.20 19.17
N GLU A 160 -5.71 15.05 20.21
CA GLU A 160 -5.96 14.68 21.61
C GLU A 160 -7.38 14.15 21.83
N SER A 161 -8.37 14.72 21.14
CA SER A 161 -9.79 14.34 21.28
C SER A 161 -10.15 12.99 20.64
N LEU A 162 -9.25 12.38 19.85
CA LEU A 162 -9.49 11.08 19.24
C LEU A 162 -9.41 9.98 20.29
N ASP A 163 -10.38 9.06 20.27
CA ASP A 163 -10.40 7.89 21.13
C ASP A 163 -9.80 6.68 20.38
N PHE A 164 -8.64 6.23 20.83
CA PHE A 164 -7.94 5.06 20.33
C PHE A 164 -8.11 3.83 21.22
N GLY A 165 -8.98 3.91 22.25
CA GLY A 165 -9.10 2.84 23.26
C GLY A 165 -7.88 2.74 24.17
N SER A 166 -7.79 1.66 24.95
CA SER A 166 -6.60 1.36 25.74
C SER A 166 -5.60 0.53 24.94
N PHE A 167 -4.30 0.77 25.12
CA PHE A 167 -3.23 -0.06 24.53
C PHE A 167 -3.28 -1.53 25.00
N GLU A 168 -4.05 -1.84 26.03
CA GLU A 168 -4.24 -3.20 26.56
C GLU A 168 -5.23 -4.02 25.74
N ASP A 169 -6.12 -3.38 24.98
CA ASP A 169 -7.06 -4.02 24.08
C ASP A 169 -6.39 -4.35 22.74
N HIS A 170 -5.44 -5.29 22.72
CA HIS A 170 -4.55 -5.66 21.62
C HIS A 170 -5.23 -6.17 20.32
N GLU A 171 -6.54 -6.20 20.22
CA GLU A 171 -7.23 -6.73 19.05
C GLU A 171 -7.30 -5.73 17.86
N ILE A 172 -7.02 -4.42 18.08
CA ILE A 172 -7.21 -3.42 17.04
C ILE A 172 -6.05 -2.42 17.03
N ASP A 173 -5.34 -2.38 15.92
CA ASP A 173 -4.32 -1.38 15.63
C ASP A 173 -4.98 -0.08 15.14
N LEU A 174 -5.67 0.63 16.06
CA LEU A 174 -6.45 1.82 15.71
C LEU A 174 -5.58 2.99 15.23
N PHE A 175 -4.39 3.16 15.80
CA PHE A 175 -3.46 4.20 15.34
C PHE A 175 -2.96 3.93 13.92
N GLY A 176 -2.52 2.70 13.65
CA GLY A 176 -2.09 2.30 12.33
C GLY A 176 -3.22 2.38 11.30
N ASP A 177 -4.42 1.90 11.63
CA ASP A 177 -5.59 1.99 10.76
C ASP A 177 -6.00 3.46 10.48
N ALA A 178 -5.92 4.35 11.48
CA ALA A 178 -6.15 5.78 11.29
C ALA A 178 -5.11 6.43 10.37
N TYR A 179 -3.87 6.05 10.53
CA TYR A 179 -2.77 6.53 9.71
C TYR A 179 -2.87 6.04 8.26
N GLU A 180 -3.15 4.74 8.05
CA GLU A 180 -3.39 4.19 6.71
C GLU A 180 -4.61 4.83 6.03
N PHE A 181 -5.67 5.14 6.79
CA PHE A 181 -6.83 5.87 6.29
C PHE A 181 -6.46 7.28 5.80
N LEU A 182 -5.67 8.03 6.57
CA LEU A 182 -5.19 9.35 6.15
C LEU A 182 -4.32 9.27 4.88
N ILE A 183 -3.40 8.31 4.80
CA ILE A 183 -2.56 8.10 3.62
C ILE A 183 -3.41 7.73 2.40
N SER A 184 -4.39 6.83 2.54
CA SER A 184 -5.26 6.41 1.44
C SER A 184 -6.09 7.57 0.87
N ASN A 185 -6.65 8.40 1.76
CA ASN A 185 -7.37 9.62 1.36
C ASN A 185 -6.44 10.67 0.73
N TYR A 186 -5.19 10.71 1.16
CA TYR A 186 -4.15 11.50 0.56
C TYR A 186 -3.90 11.06 -0.89
N ALA A 187 -3.68 9.77 -1.12
CA ALA A 187 -3.48 9.19 -2.44
C ALA A 187 -4.68 9.42 -3.36
N ALA A 188 -5.90 9.24 -2.87
CA ALA A 188 -7.14 9.44 -3.63
C ALA A 188 -7.33 10.89 -4.12
N ASN A 189 -6.82 11.87 -3.38
CA ASN A 189 -6.95 13.31 -3.71
C ASN A 189 -5.72 13.89 -4.43
N ALA A 190 -4.60 13.16 -4.51
CA ALA A 190 -3.38 13.60 -5.17
C ALA A 190 -3.42 13.47 -6.72
N GLY A 191 -4.54 13.02 -7.29
CA GLY A 191 -4.70 12.84 -8.73
C GLY A 191 -3.88 11.66 -9.28
N LYS A 192 -3.31 11.82 -10.50
CA LYS A 192 -2.57 10.75 -11.19
C LYS A 192 -1.37 10.21 -10.39
N SER A 193 -0.78 11.01 -9.50
CA SER A 193 0.34 10.61 -8.64
C SER A 193 -0.09 9.78 -7.43
N GLY A 194 -1.38 9.78 -7.06
CA GLY A 194 -1.85 9.10 -5.85
C GLY A 194 -1.72 7.58 -5.88
N GLY A 195 -1.90 6.97 -7.04
CA GLY A 195 -1.76 5.53 -7.24
C GLY A 195 -0.31 5.02 -7.16
N GLU A 196 0.67 5.93 -7.30
CA GLU A 196 2.10 5.60 -7.19
C GLU A 196 2.55 5.45 -5.72
N PHE A 197 1.81 6.01 -4.77
CA PHE A 197 2.20 6.04 -3.35
C PHE A 197 1.41 5.07 -2.46
N PHE A 198 0.28 4.58 -2.93
CA PHE A 198 -0.59 3.76 -2.09
C PHE A 198 -1.29 2.65 -2.88
N THR A 199 -1.08 1.43 -2.46
CA THR A 199 -1.81 0.25 -2.97
C THR A 199 -3.09 0.04 -2.15
N PRO A 200 -4.27 -0.12 -2.79
CA PRO A 200 -5.50 -0.39 -2.05
C PRO A 200 -5.37 -1.60 -1.12
N GLN A 201 -5.84 -1.48 0.12
CA GLN A 201 -5.62 -2.50 1.18
C GLN A 201 -6.05 -3.91 0.75
N ASN A 202 -7.15 -4.05 0.03
CA ASN A 202 -7.63 -5.35 -0.43
C ASN A 202 -6.72 -5.97 -1.50
N VAL A 203 -6.11 -5.15 -2.36
CA VAL A 203 -5.10 -5.61 -3.32
C VAL A 203 -3.81 -5.99 -2.58
N SER A 204 -3.38 -5.20 -1.61
CA SER A 204 -2.22 -5.50 -0.75
C SER A 204 -2.41 -6.82 0.00
N LYS A 205 -3.62 -7.06 0.52
CA LYS A 205 -4.00 -8.32 1.18
C LYS A 205 -3.92 -9.52 0.23
N LEU A 206 -4.40 -9.37 -0.99
CA LEU A 206 -4.29 -10.43 -2.01
C LEU A 206 -2.82 -10.73 -2.33
N ILE A 207 -2.01 -9.71 -2.60
CA ILE A 207 -0.57 -9.86 -2.91
C ILE A 207 0.16 -10.57 -1.78
N ALA A 208 -0.06 -10.15 -0.53
CA ALA A 208 0.57 -10.77 0.63
C ALA A 208 0.14 -12.25 0.80
N ARG A 209 -1.15 -12.57 0.63
CA ARG A 209 -1.63 -13.96 0.68
C ARG A 209 -1.04 -14.84 -0.42
N LEU A 210 -0.90 -14.32 -1.65
CA LEU A 210 -0.26 -15.06 -2.75
C LEU A 210 1.22 -15.31 -2.47
N ALA A 211 1.94 -14.34 -1.95
CA ALA A 211 3.36 -14.47 -1.63
C ALA A 211 3.61 -15.47 -0.49
N LEU A 212 2.70 -15.55 0.48
CA LEU A 212 2.86 -16.37 1.70
C LEU A 212 2.28 -17.78 1.58
N LEU A 213 1.38 -18.03 0.63
CA LEU A 213 0.63 -19.28 0.56
C LEU A 213 1.56 -20.50 0.45
N GLY A 214 1.39 -21.46 1.39
CA GLY A 214 2.17 -22.70 1.40
C GLY A 214 3.63 -22.54 1.81
N GLN A 215 4.04 -21.36 2.29
CA GLN A 215 5.35 -21.17 2.89
C GLN A 215 5.27 -21.52 4.40
N ALA A 216 6.06 -22.50 4.82
CA ALA A 216 6.09 -22.96 6.20
C ALA A 216 6.84 -21.99 7.12
N GLU A 217 7.85 -21.31 6.56
CA GLU A 217 8.73 -20.40 7.29
C GLU A 217 9.01 -19.17 6.41
N VAL A 218 8.73 -18.00 6.94
CA VAL A 218 9.07 -16.71 6.32
C VAL A 218 9.84 -15.89 7.34
N ASN A 219 11.12 -15.70 7.12
CA ASN A 219 11.99 -14.98 8.04
C ASN A 219 12.20 -13.52 7.62
N LYS A 220 12.37 -13.25 6.32
CA LYS A 220 12.59 -11.92 5.77
C LYS A 220 11.59 -11.60 4.66
N VAL A 221 10.99 -10.43 4.75
CA VAL A 221 10.07 -9.89 3.73
C VAL A 221 10.67 -8.65 3.11
N TYR A 222 10.53 -8.49 1.79
CA TYR A 222 11.09 -7.37 1.06
C TYR A 222 10.12 -6.73 0.07
N ASP A 223 10.15 -5.40 0.01
CA ASP A 223 9.50 -4.61 -1.04
C ASP A 223 10.50 -3.62 -1.66
N PRO A 224 10.90 -3.81 -2.94
CA PRO A 224 11.86 -2.95 -3.62
C PRO A 224 11.35 -1.55 -3.97
N ALA A 225 10.04 -1.28 -3.81
CA ALA A 225 9.41 0.02 -4.05
C ALA A 225 8.28 0.21 -3.03
N CYS A 226 8.67 0.27 -1.75
CA CYS A 226 7.76 0.02 -0.64
C CYS A 226 6.70 1.11 -0.41
N GLY A 227 6.83 2.28 -1.04
CA GLY A 227 5.90 3.36 -0.82
C GLY A 227 5.76 3.69 0.66
N SER A 228 4.53 3.72 1.16
CA SER A 228 4.23 3.90 2.58
C SER A 228 4.40 2.64 3.45
N GLY A 229 4.90 1.53 2.90
CA GLY A 229 5.09 0.28 3.61
C GLY A 229 3.84 -0.59 3.77
N SER A 230 2.72 -0.22 3.15
CA SER A 230 1.43 -0.91 3.34
C SER A 230 1.45 -2.39 2.96
N LEU A 231 2.21 -2.79 1.92
CA LEU A 231 2.35 -4.20 1.52
C LEU A 231 3.08 -5.02 2.60
N LEU A 232 4.17 -4.48 3.16
CA LEU A 232 4.91 -5.11 4.25
C LEU A 232 4.02 -5.30 5.49
N LEU A 233 3.19 -4.30 5.80
CA LEU A 233 2.25 -4.36 6.92
C LEU A 233 1.13 -5.38 6.72
N GLN A 234 0.67 -5.60 5.49
CA GLN A 234 -0.29 -6.67 5.23
C GLN A 234 0.31 -8.06 5.48
N VAL A 235 1.60 -8.25 5.22
CA VAL A 235 2.30 -9.48 5.58
C VAL A 235 2.32 -9.66 7.11
N LYS A 236 2.63 -8.60 7.88
CA LYS A 236 2.56 -8.64 9.35
C LYS A 236 1.17 -9.04 9.84
N LYS A 237 0.11 -8.38 9.32
CA LYS A 237 -1.28 -8.65 9.70
C LYS A 237 -1.71 -10.11 9.42
N LEU A 238 -1.15 -10.75 8.40
CA LEU A 238 -1.46 -12.14 8.04
C LEU A 238 -0.70 -13.18 8.88
N LEU A 239 0.55 -12.92 9.21
CA LEU A 239 1.39 -13.87 9.94
C LEU A 239 1.29 -13.71 11.46
N GLY A 240 0.88 -12.54 11.94
CA GLY A 240 0.86 -12.21 13.36
C GLY A 240 2.22 -11.72 13.89
N GLU A 241 2.25 -11.43 15.19
CA GLU A 241 3.45 -10.93 15.85
C GLU A 241 4.48 -12.04 16.09
N GLY A 242 5.76 -11.68 16.04
CA GLY A 242 6.87 -12.57 16.39
C GLY A 242 7.23 -13.64 15.36
N VAL A 243 6.52 -13.75 14.23
CA VAL A 243 6.78 -14.79 13.21
C VAL A 243 7.98 -14.42 12.32
N ILE A 244 8.17 -13.12 12.02
CA ILE A 244 9.24 -12.65 11.14
C ILE A 244 10.42 -12.14 11.97
N GLU A 245 11.40 -13.00 12.22
CA GLU A 245 12.58 -12.66 13.04
C GLU A 245 13.58 -11.78 12.28
N GLY A 246 13.80 -12.04 10.99
CA GLY A 246 14.74 -11.31 10.14
C GLY A 246 14.21 -9.97 9.63
N GLY A 247 12.97 -9.63 9.93
CA GLY A 247 12.38 -8.31 9.77
C GLY A 247 11.80 -8.00 8.39
N TYR A 248 11.31 -6.76 8.29
CA TYR A 248 10.65 -6.16 7.13
C TYR A 248 11.61 -5.22 6.43
N TRP A 249 11.84 -5.42 5.16
CA TRP A 249 12.83 -4.72 4.36
C TRP A 249 12.15 -3.95 3.24
N GLY A 250 12.52 -2.70 3.03
CA GLY A 250 11.93 -1.89 1.98
C GLY A 250 12.91 -0.85 1.44
N GLN A 251 12.74 -0.47 0.18
CA GLN A 251 13.47 0.64 -0.40
C GLN A 251 12.51 1.60 -1.10
N GLU A 252 12.71 2.91 -0.90
CA GLU A 252 11.85 3.95 -1.45
C GLU A 252 12.71 5.12 -1.95
N ILE A 253 12.39 5.64 -3.13
CA ILE A 253 13.15 6.73 -3.75
C ILE A 253 12.69 8.11 -3.26
N ASN A 254 11.42 8.25 -2.90
CA ASN A 254 10.84 9.52 -2.46
C ASN A 254 11.04 9.73 -0.97
N HIS A 255 11.64 10.85 -0.59
CA HIS A 255 11.98 11.15 0.80
C HIS A 255 10.76 11.20 1.74
N THR A 256 9.70 11.88 1.31
CA THR A 256 8.47 12.00 2.12
C THR A 256 7.81 10.63 2.30
N THR A 257 7.69 9.85 1.24
CA THR A 257 7.10 8.50 1.29
C THR A 257 7.95 7.54 2.12
N TYR A 258 9.28 7.66 2.04
CA TYR A 258 10.22 6.95 2.92
C TYR A 258 9.97 7.25 4.41
N ASN A 259 9.76 8.52 4.76
CA ASN A 259 9.43 8.91 6.14
C ASN A 259 8.07 8.34 6.58
N LEU A 260 7.06 8.42 5.70
CA LEU A 260 5.75 7.82 5.95
C LEU A 260 5.84 6.31 6.21
N ALA A 261 6.67 5.59 5.44
CA ALA A 261 6.87 4.16 5.65
C ALA A 261 7.46 3.85 7.03
N ARG A 262 8.50 4.58 7.47
CA ARG A 262 9.11 4.39 8.79
C ARG A 262 8.13 4.68 9.94
N MET A 263 7.39 5.80 9.84
CA MET A 263 6.33 6.12 10.80
C MET A 263 5.26 5.03 10.85
N ASN A 264 4.89 4.50 9.69
CA ASN A 264 3.88 3.46 9.57
C ASN A 264 4.34 2.13 10.23
N MET A 265 5.63 1.79 10.13
CA MET A 265 6.17 0.63 10.85
C MET A 265 6.02 0.80 12.37
N PHE A 266 6.41 1.95 12.92
CA PHE A 266 6.24 2.23 14.34
C PHE A 266 4.78 2.20 14.78
N LEU A 267 3.88 2.87 14.04
CA LEU A 267 2.44 2.92 14.33
C LEU A 267 1.77 1.54 14.37
N HIS A 268 2.32 0.58 13.63
CA HIS A 268 1.92 -0.82 13.68
C HIS A 268 2.74 -1.65 14.67
N ASN A 269 3.34 -1.03 15.67
CA ASN A 269 4.10 -1.67 16.74
C ASN A 269 5.24 -2.58 16.23
N ILE A 270 5.88 -2.20 15.12
CA ILE A 270 7.10 -2.85 14.65
C ILE A 270 8.28 -2.07 15.22
N ASN A 271 9.07 -2.69 16.08
CA ASN A 271 10.20 -2.06 16.72
C ASN A 271 11.32 -1.74 15.71
N TYR A 272 12.19 -0.78 16.03
CA TYR A 272 13.23 -0.26 15.12
C TYR A 272 14.21 -1.33 14.61
N ASP A 273 14.44 -2.39 15.38
CA ASP A 273 15.31 -3.52 15.03
C ASP A 273 14.67 -4.51 14.04
N LYS A 274 13.35 -4.42 13.84
CA LYS A 274 12.55 -5.33 13.01
C LYS A 274 12.19 -4.76 11.64
N PHE A 275 12.48 -3.50 11.35
CA PHE A 275 12.29 -2.95 10.02
C PHE A 275 13.53 -2.24 9.47
N HIS A 276 13.73 -2.36 8.18
CA HIS A 276 14.87 -1.82 7.44
C HIS A 276 14.34 -1.14 6.18
N ILE A 277 14.01 0.15 6.29
CA ILE A 277 13.58 0.96 5.16
C ILE A 277 14.74 1.85 4.73
N ALA A 278 15.14 1.80 3.46
CA ALA A 278 16.21 2.60 2.90
C ALA A 278 15.69 3.64 1.90
N LEU A 279 16.31 4.81 1.91
CA LEU A 279 16.06 5.85 0.91
C LEU A 279 17.02 5.66 -0.26
N GLY A 280 16.50 5.59 -1.49
CA GLY A 280 17.31 5.55 -2.70
C GLY A 280 16.67 4.81 -3.87
N ASP A 281 17.28 4.96 -5.03
CA ASP A 281 16.87 4.28 -6.26
C ASP A 281 17.26 2.81 -6.21
N THR A 282 16.29 1.92 -6.14
CA THR A 282 16.47 0.47 -6.06
C THR A 282 17.20 -0.10 -7.29
N LEU A 283 16.98 0.47 -8.44
CA LEU A 283 17.57 -0.04 -9.68
C LEU A 283 19.04 0.38 -9.84
N LEU A 284 19.39 1.59 -9.39
CA LEU A 284 20.73 2.16 -9.53
C LEU A 284 21.58 2.03 -8.28
N ASN A 285 20.97 2.06 -7.10
CA ASN A 285 21.66 1.99 -5.81
C ASN A 285 20.94 1.06 -4.84
N PRO A 286 20.91 -0.26 -5.11
CA PRO A 286 20.26 -1.24 -4.25
C PRO A 286 20.97 -1.34 -2.90
N GLN A 287 20.25 -1.14 -1.80
CA GLN A 287 20.84 -1.07 -0.47
C GLN A 287 21.06 -2.46 0.18
N TYR A 288 20.27 -3.46 -0.20
CA TYR A 288 20.19 -4.74 0.51
C TYR A 288 20.83 -5.92 -0.26
N GLY A 289 21.87 -5.64 -1.05
CA GLY A 289 22.61 -6.68 -1.80
C GLY A 289 23.28 -7.73 -0.93
N ASN A 290 23.71 -7.34 0.28
CA ASN A 290 24.34 -8.24 1.25
C ASN A 290 23.34 -8.93 2.17
N ASP A 291 22.11 -8.45 2.25
CA ASP A 291 21.06 -8.94 3.17
C ASP A 291 20.16 -9.98 2.53
N LYS A 292 20.18 -10.09 1.19
CA LYS A 292 19.47 -11.17 0.47
C LYS A 292 20.01 -12.54 0.85
N PRO A 293 19.23 -13.62 0.72
CA PRO A 293 17.92 -13.69 0.08
C PRO A 293 16.75 -13.35 1.01
N PHE A 294 15.58 -13.05 0.39
CA PHE A 294 14.32 -12.80 1.05
C PHE A 294 13.31 -13.92 0.77
N ASP A 295 12.51 -14.31 1.74
CA ASP A 295 11.60 -15.44 1.63
C ASP A 295 10.27 -15.06 0.96
N ALA A 296 9.81 -13.86 1.22
CA ALA A 296 8.66 -13.28 0.52
C ALA A 296 9.03 -11.91 -0.04
N ILE A 297 8.63 -11.66 -1.28
CA ILE A 297 8.73 -10.34 -1.91
C ILE A 297 7.34 -9.93 -2.34
N VAL A 298 6.90 -8.76 -1.88
CA VAL A 298 5.63 -8.14 -2.22
C VAL A 298 5.92 -6.78 -2.79
N SER A 299 5.38 -6.43 -3.96
CA SER A 299 5.67 -5.12 -4.54
C SER A 299 4.60 -4.64 -5.50
N ASN A 300 4.38 -3.33 -5.47
CA ASN A 300 3.67 -2.58 -6.49
C ASN A 300 4.59 -1.48 -7.02
N PRO A 301 5.56 -1.82 -7.89
CA PRO A 301 6.52 -0.85 -8.40
C PRO A 301 5.85 0.15 -9.35
N PRO A 302 6.45 1.34 -9.57
CA PRO A 302 5.90 2.33 -10.47
C PRO A 302 5.83 1.80 -11.92
N TYR A 303 4.69 2.06 -12.60
CA TYR A 303 4.45 1.55 -13.95
C TYR A 303 5.08 2.42 -15.03
N SER A 304 5.76 1.79 -15.98
CA SER A 304 6.28 2.42 -17.20
C SER A 304 7.11 3.67 -16.94
N VAL A 305 7.87 3.70 -15.86
CA VAL A 305 8.79 4.81 -15.57
C VAL A 305 10.06 4.72 -16.39
N THR A 306 10.60 5.88 -16.75
CA THR A 306 11.90 5.97 -17.41
C THR A 306 13.01 5.71 -16.39
N TRP A 307 14.02 4.95 -16.79
CA TRP A 307 15.23 4.69 -16.02
C TRP A 307 16.46 4.77 -16.91
N VAL A 308 17.66 4.64 -16.33
CA VAL A 308 18.89 4.77 -17.10
C VAL A 308 19.06 3.63 -18.15
N GLY A 309 18.68 2.40 -17.81
CA GLY A 309 18.72 1.23 -18.68
C GLY A 309 20.06 1.09 -19.40
N ALA A 310 20.01 0.87 -20.72
CA ALA A 310 21.21 0.76 -21.56
C ALA A 310 22.02 2.07 -21.68
N GLY A 311 21.58 3.18 -21.06
CA GLY A 311 22.39 4.40 -20.94
C GLY A 311 23.57 4.24 -19.96
N ASP A 312 23.51 3.27 -19.04
CA ASP A 312 24.64 2.85 -18.24
C ASP A 312 25.14 1.47 -18.74
N PRO A 313 26.30 1.43 -19.41
CA PRO A 313 26.82 0.17 -19.98
C PRO A 313 27.23 -0.86 -18.93
N THR A 314 27.36 -0.49 -17.65
CA THR A 314 27.73 -1.42 -16.59
C THR A 314 26.57 -2.30 -16.16
N LEU A 315 25.33 -1.84 -16.30
CA LEU A 315 24.12 -2.54 -15.86
C LEU A 315 23.90 -3.88 -16.57
N ILE A 316 24.37 -4.05 -17.80
CA ILE A 316 24.23 -5.35 -18.50
C ILE A 316 25.02 -6.46 -17.79
N ASN A 317 26.04 -6.11 -17.01
CA ASN A 317 26.84 -7.04 -16.23
C ASN A 317 26.39 -7.15 -14.76
N ASP A 318 25.40 -6.37 -14.36
CA ASP A 318 24.82 -6.47 -13.01
C ASP A 318 24.17 -7.85 -12.83
N THR A 319 24.47 -8.51 -11.71
CA THR A 319 23.98 -9.87 -11.41
C THR A 319 22.46 -10.01 -11.40
N ARG A 320 21.74 -8.91 -11.28
CA ARG A 320 20.28 -8.86 -11.34
C ARG A 320 19.77 -8.99 -12.79
N PHE A 321 20.48 -8.41 -13.75
CA PHE A 321 20.04 -8.27 -15.14
C PHE A 321 20.81 -9.15 -16.12
N ALA A 322 22.09 -9.41 -15.85
CA ALA A 322 22.97 -10.20 -16.72
C ALA A 322 22.39 -11.57 -17.13
N PRO A 323 21.71 -12.33 -16.24
CA PRO A 323 21.15 -13.63 -16.61
C PRO A 323 20.10 -13.58 -17.72
N ALA A 324 19.36 -12.48 -17.85
CA ALA A 324 18.38 -12.29 -18.92
C ALA A 324 19.02 -11.90 -20.26
N GLY A 325 20.31 -11.55 -20.27
CA GLY A 325 21.06 -11.16 -21.47
C GLY A 325 20.62 -9.86 -22.11
N VAL A 326 19.69 -9.13 -21.49
CA VAL A 326 19.14 -7.88 -22.01
C VAL A 326 18.62 -7.04 -20.84
N LEU A 327 18.71 -5.70 -20.97
CA LEU A 327 18.10 -4.77 -20.03
C LEU A 327 16.66 -4.46 -20.43
N ALA A 328 15.82 -4.19 -19.44
CA ALA A 328 14.50 -3.63 -19.68
C ALA A 328 14.60 -2.32 -20.49
N PRO A 329 13.58 -1.98 -21.31
CA PRO A 329 13.61 -0.75 -22.11
C PRO A 329 13.83 0.50 -21.26
N LYS A 330 14.65 1.45 -21.72
CA LYS A 330 14.92 2.72 -21.04
C LYS A 330 13.65 3.49 -20.63
N SER A 331 12.61 3.41 -21.44
CA SER A 331 11.33 4.09 -21.19
C SER A 331 10.39 3.32 -20.26
N LYS A 332 10.76 2.11 -19.80
CA LYS A 332 9.87 1.20 -19.05
C LYS A 332 10.69 0.30 -18.13
N ALA A 333 10.83 0.72 -16.88
CA ALA A 333 11.62 0.01 -15.88
C ALA A 333 10.92 -1.23 -15.30
N ASP A 334 9.68 -1.51 -15.69
CA ASP A 334 8.82 -2.54 -15.08
C ASP A 334 9.56 -3.88 -14.87
N PHE A 335 10.13 -4.44 -15.92
CA PHE A 335 10.88 -5.69 -15.81
C PHE A 335 12.26 -5.57 -15.14
N ALA A 336 12.80 -4.38 -14.97
CA ALA A 336 13.99 -4.20 -14.15
C ALA A 336 13.67 -4.45 -12.66
N PHE A 337 12.50 -4.00 -12.17
CA PHE A 337 12.01 -4.34 -10.83
C PHE A 337 11.72 -5.84 -10.68
N VAL A 338 11.14 -6.48 -11.69
CA VAL A 338 10.88 -7.93 -11.68
C VAL A 338 12.19 -8.73 -11.60
N LEU A 339 13.19 -8.40 -12.40
CA LEU A 339 14.50 -9.07 -12.37
C LEU A 339 15.26 -8.79 -11.06
N HIS A 340 15.15 -7.58 -10.51
CA HIS A 340 15.67 -7.23 -9.19
C HIS A 340 15.03 -8.11 -8.10
N ALA A 341 13.71 -8.20 -8.07
CA ALA A 341 12.99 -9.03 -7.12
C ALA A 341 13.38 -10.52 -7.26
N LEU A 342 13.46 -11.04 -8.48
CA LEU A 342 13.88 -12.42 -8.72
C LEU A 342 15.30 -12.70 -8.20
N ASN A 343 16.23 -11.77 -8.40
CA ASN A 343 17.61 -11.93 -7.90
C ASN A 343 17.66 -11.97 -6.37
N TYR A 344 16.80 -11.19 -5.71
CA TYR A 344 16.75 -11.06 -4.25
C TYR A 344 15.94 -12.18 -3.58
N LEU A 345 15.14 -12.92 -4.35
CA LEU A 345 14.28 -14.00 -3.86
C LEU A 345 15.10 -15.22 -3.43
N SER A 346 14.74 -15.82 -2.29
CA SER A 346 15.31 -17.08 -1.81
C SER A 346 14.95 -18.26 -2.73
N ALA A 347 15.65 -19.37 -2.58
CA ALA A 347 15.43 -20.55 -3.42
C ALA A 347 14.02 -21.16 -3.23
N ARG A 348 13.41 -21.00 -2.05
CA ARG A 348 12.07 -21.47 -1.73
C ARG A 348 11.05 -20.34 -1.64
N GLY A 349 11.50 -19.08 -1.80
CA GLY A 349 10.69 -17.90 -1.69
C GLY A 349 9.70 -17.73 -2.83
N ARG A 350 8.73 -16.85 -2.59
CA ARG A 350 7.77 -16.43 -3.61
C ARG A 350 7.69 -14.91 -3.66
N ALA A 351 7.63 -14.37 -4.90
CA ALA A 351 7.40 -12.96 -5.13
C ALA A 351 6.03 -12.75 -5.79
N ALA A 352 5.25 -11.80 -5.29
CA ALA A 352 4.00 -11.37 -5.90
C ALA A 352 4.10 -9.87 -6.23
N ILE A 353 4.11 -9.55 -7.52
CA ILE A 353 4.44 -8.23 -8.04
C ILE A 353 3.32 -7.73 -8.92
N VAL A 354 2.84 -6.51 -8.68
CA VAL A 354 1.89 -5.85 -9.58
C VAL A 354 2.62 -5.36 -10.83
N CYS A 355 2.07 -5.68 -11.99
CA CYS A 355 2.67 -5.34 -13.27
C CYS A 355 1.65 -4.67 -14.20
N PHE A 356 2.13 -3.72 -15.00
CA PHE A 356 1.36 -3.17 -16.10
C PHE A 356 1.14 -4.25 -17.17
N PRO A 357 -0.09 -4.40 -17.73
CA PRO A 357 -0.41 -5.50 -18.64
C PRO A 357 0.51 -5.60 -19.88
N GLY A 358 0.98 -4.46 -20.37
CA GLY A 358 1.81 -4.39 -21.57
C GLY A 358 3.09 -5.22 -21.51
N VAL A 359 3.67 -5.43 -20.31
CA VAL A 359 4.91 -6.20 -20.17
C VAL A 359 4.73 -7.68 -20.56
N PHE A 360 3.50 -8.19 -20.53
CA PHE A 360 3.19 -9.58 -20.80
C PHE A 360 3.10 -9.94 -22.30
N TYR A 361 2.97 -8.94 -23.21
CA TYR A 361 2.81 -9.21 -24.65
C TYR A 361 3.72 -8.39 -25.57
N ARG A 362 4.35 -7.30 -25.08
CA ARG A 362 5.23 -6.50 -25.95
C ARG A 362 6.43 -7.29 -26.39
N GLY A 363 6.91 -7.01 -27.62
CA GLY A 363 8.11 -7.61 -28.19
C GLY A 363 9.43 -7.00 -27.69
N GLY A 364 10.54 -7.36 -28.36
CA GLY A 364 11.86 -6.78 -28.13
C GLY A 364 12.48 -7.24 -26.80
N ALA A 365 13.00 -6.30 -26.01
CA ALA A 365 13.69 -6.62 -24.76
C ALA A 365 12.74 -7.27 -23.73
N GLU A 366 11.49 -6.82 -23.66
CA GLU A 366 10.50 -7.39 -22.73
C GLU A 366 10.18 -8.86 -23.10
N GLN A 367 10.11 -9.21 -24.39
CA GLN A 367 9.93 -10.59 -24.83
C GLN A 367 11.13 -11.48 -24.42
N LYS A 368 12.35 -11.00 -24.58
CA LYS A 368 13.56 -11.76 -24.18
C LYS A 368 13.60 -11.98 -22.67
N ILE A 369 13.16 -11.00 -21.88
CA ILE A 369 13.06 -11.16 -20.42
C ILE A 369 11.98 -12.20 -20.07
N ARG A 370 10.80 -12.17 -20.73
CA ARG A 370 9.79 -13.22 -20.54
C ARG A 370 10.32 -14.60 -20.91
N GLN A 371 11.04 -14.70 -22.01
CA GLN A 371 11.70 -15.93 -22.41
C GLN A 371 12.63 -16.43 -21.29
N TYR A 372 13.51 -15.58 -20.77
CA TYR A 372 14.38 -15.93 -19.65
C TYR A 372 13.59 -16.43 -18.43
N LEU A 373 12.52 -15.73 -18.06
CA LEU A 373 11.69 -16.10 -16.90
C LEU A 373 10.98 -17.45 -17.08
N VAL A 374 10.47 -17.72 -18.27
CA VAL A 374 9.74 -18.95 -18.59
C VAL A 374 10.69 -20.12 -18.77
N ASP A 375 11.79 -19.96 -19.53
CA ASP A 375 12.77 -21.00 -19.80
C ASP A 375 13.45 -21.51 -18.51
N ASN A 376 13.60 -20.63 -17.51
CA ASN A 376 14.13 -20.99 -16.19
C ASN A 376 13.03 -21.38 -15.17
N ASN A 377 11.80 -21.54 -15.62
CA ASN A 377 10.66 -21.98 -14.80
C ASN A 377 10.35 -21.09 -13.59
N PHE A 378 10.54 -19.76 -13.70
CA PHE A 378 10.29 -18.82 -12.60
C PHE A 378 8.86 -18.31 -12.53
N VAL A 379 8.11 -18.31 -13.64
CA VAL A 379 6.73 -17.80 -13.68
C VAL A 379 5.78 -18.84 -13.12
N GLU A 380 5.22 -18.59 -11.94
CA GLU A 380 4.26 -19.50 -11.30
C GLU A 380 2.82 -19.22 -11.76
N THR A 381 2.41 -17.94 -11.71
CA THR A 381 1.03 -17.55 -12.07
C THR A 381 1.01 -16.11 -12.57
N VAL A 382 0.13 -15.83 -13.52
CA VAL A 382 -0.25 -14.47 -13.94
C VAL A 382 -1.75 -14.30 -13.69
N ILE A 383 -2.13 -13.25 -12.95
CA ILE A 383 -3.51 -12.97 -12.58
C ILE A 383 -3.91 -11.62 -13.16
N ALA A 384 -4.88 -11.59 -14.07
CA ALA A 384 -5.48 -10.34 -14.54
C ALA A 384 -6.51 -9.86 -13.51
N LEU A 385 -6.32 -8.65 -12.97
CA LEU A 385 -7.21 -8.05 -11.99
C LEU A 385 -8.33 -7.22 -12.65
N PRO A 386 -9.44 -6.95 -11.93
CA PRO A 386 -10.48 -6.04 -12.39
C PRO A 386 -9.91 -4.64 -12.70
N PRO A 387 -10.49 -3.94 -13.68
CA PRO A 387 -10.13 -2.54 -13.92
C PRO A 387 -10.57 -1.65 -12.76
N ASN A 388 -10.04 -0.44 -12.71
CA ASN A 388 -10.46 0.60 -11.78
C ASN A 388 -10.37 0.22 -10.27
N LEU A 389 -9.37 -0.62 -9.90
CA LEU A 389 -9.08 -0.93 -8.50
C LEU A 389 -8.19 0.13 -7.83
N PHE A 390 -7.32 0.79 -8.59
CA PHE A 390 -6.34 1.73 -8.07
C PHE A 390 -6.84 3.17 -8.14
N TYR A 391 -6.46 3.98 -7.17
CA TYR A 391 -6.82 5.39 -7.13
C TYR A 391 -6.17 6.17 -8.30
N GLY A 392 -6.95 7.05 -8.92
CA GLY A 392 -6.46 7.93 -9.98
C GLY A 392 -6.19 7.27 -11.35
N THR A 393 -6.46 5.97 -11.49
CA THR A 393 -6.31 5.25 -12.76
C THR A 393 -7.40 4.22 -12.98
N SER A 394 -7.91 4.11 -14.20
CA SER A 394 -8.84 3.05 -14.61
C SER A 394 -8.13 1.82 -15.19
N ILE A 395 -6.81 1.80 -15.20
CA ILE A 395 -6.01 0.74 -15.82
C ILE A 395 -6.22 -0.57 -15.05
N ALA A 396 -6.56 -1.65 -15.78
CA ALA A 396 -6.46 -3.00 -15.26
C ALA A 396 -4.98 -3.37 -15.11
N VAL A 397 -4.59 -3.95 -13.99
CA VAL A 397 -3.23 -4.43 -13.76
C VAL A 397 -3.23 -5.94 -13.58
N ASN A 398 -2.06 -6.53 -13.66
CA ASN A 398 -1.90 -7.96 -13.42
C ASN A 398 -0.98 -8.19 -12.22
N ILE A 399 -1.15 -9.31 -11.53
CA ILE A 399 -0.18 -9.78 -10.54
C ILE A 399 0.66 -10.87 -11.20
N LEU A 400 1.98 -10.69 -11.19
CA LEU A 400 2.96 -11.71 -11.55
C LEU A 400 3.44 -12.40 -10.28
N VAL A 401 3.24 -13.70 -10.21
CA VAL A 401 3.77 -14.52 -9.12
C VAL A 401 4.98 -15.29 -9.62
N LEU A 402 6.13 -15.07 -8.98
CA LEU A 402 7.39 -15.76 -9.27
C LEU A 402 7.74 -16.72 -8.14
N SER A 403 8.27 -17.89 -8.51
CA SER A 403 8.85 -18.87 -7.59
C SER A 403 10.06 -19.53 -8.23
N LYS A 404 11.10 -19.77 -7.44
CA LYS A 404 12.27 -20.58 -7.86
C LYS A 404 12.09 -22.08 -7.59
N HIS A 405 11.01 -22.45 -6.90
CA HIS A 405 10.73 -23.82 -6.47
C HIS A 405 9.31 -24.25 -6.89
N LYS A 406 9.11 -24.37 -8.19
CA LYS A 406 7.86 -24.90 -8.75
C LYS A 406 7.90 -26.43 -8.82
N PRO A 407 6.77 -27.11 -8.56
CA PRO A 407 6.70 -28.58 -8.64
C PRO A 407 6.74 -29.10 -10.09
N ASP A 408 6.34 -28.26 -11.06
CA ASP A 408 6.31 -28.60 -12.49
C ASP A 408 6.64 -27.36 -13.36
N THR A 409 6.57 -27.51 -14.68
CA THR A 409 6.89 -26.44 -15.64
C THR A 409 5.68 -25.66 -16.14
N ARG A 410 4.48 -25.89 -15.59
CA ARG A 410 3.26 -25.18 -15.99
C ARG A 410 3.22 -23.79 -15.38
N THR A 411 2.64 -22.86 -16.11
CA THR A 411 2.28 -21.53 -15.62
C THR A 411 0.76 -21.43 -15.56
N GLN A 412 0.23 -21.01 -14.43
CA GLN A 412 -1.21 -20.77 -14.26
C GLN A 412 -1.57 -19.35 -14.70
N PHE A 413 -2.63 -19.24 -15.49
CA PHE A 413 -3.22 -17.96 -15.87
C PHE A 413 -4.62 -17.86 -15.25
N ILE A 414 -4.90 -16.73 -14.56
CA ILE A 414 -6.19 -16.49 -13.90
C ILE A 414 -6.77 -15.17 -14.40
N ASP A 415 -7.96 -15.21 -14.96
CA ASP A 415 -8.74 -14.03 -15.32
C ASP A 415 -9.72 -13.68 -14.20
N ALA A 416 -9.39 -12.64 -13.44
CA ALA A 416 -10.26 -12.07 -12.43
C ALA A 416 -10.86 -10.73 -12.87
N SER A 417 -10.81 -10.38 -14.16
CA SER A 417 -11.33 -9.11 -14.66
C SER A 417 -12.86 -9.02 -14.67
N GLY A 418 -13.54 -10.17 -14.60
CA GLY A 418 -14.99 -10.27 -14.63
C GLY A 418 -15.69 -9.82 -13.34
N GLU A 419 -16.99 -9.47 -13.45
CA GLU A 419 -17.81 -8.94 -12.34
C GLU A 419 -17.96 -9.90 -11.15
N ALA A 420 -17.66 -11.18 -11.33
CA ALA A 420 -17.66 -12.18 -10.26
C ALA A 420 -16.50 -11.99 -9.24
N PHE A 421 -15.53 -11.10 -9.52
CA PHE A 421 -14.34 -10.88 -8.70
C PHE A 421 -14.24 -9.47 -8.11
N TYR A 422 -15.25 -8.62 -8.28
CA TYR A 422 -15.23 -7.30 -7.65
C TYR A 422 -16.66 -6.82 -7.35
N LYS A 423 -16.73 -5.83 -6.47
CA LYS A 423 -17.94 -5.03 -6.26
C LYS A 423 -17.68 -3.65 -6.85
N LYS A 424 -18.62 -3.17 -7.66
CA LYS A 424 -18.59 -1.80 -8.16
C LYS A 424 -19.02 -0.83 -7.05
N GLU A 425 -18.22 0.17 -6.78
CA GLU A 425 -18.55 1.29 -5.90
C GLU A 425 -18.55 2.61 -6.68
N THR A 426 -18.88 3.73 -6.03
CA THR A 426 -19.11 5.01 -6.71
C THR A 426 -17.92 5.48 -7.55
N ASN A 427 -16.71 5.35 -7.03
CA ASN A 427 -15.49 5.86 -7.67
C ASN A 427 -14.57 4.77 -8.19
N ASN A 428 -14.52 3.62 -7.54
CA ASN A 428 -13.60 2.53 -7.83
C ASN A 428 -14.29 1.17 -7.71
N ASN A 429 -13.70 0.15 -8.32
CA ASN A 429 -14.04 -1.25 -8.03
C ASN A 429 -13.29 -1.70 -6.76
N VAL A 430 -13.87 -2.63 -6.02
CA VAL A 430 -13.30 -3.11 -4.76
C VAL A 430 -13.29 -4.64 -4.72
N LEU A 431 -12.16 -5.22 -4.33
CA LEU A 431 -12.07 -6.64 -4.00
C LEU A 431 -12.64 -6.86 -2.59
N LEU A 432 -13.72 -7.60 -2.47
CA LEU A 432 -14.24 -8.01 -1.16
C LEU A 432 -13.48 -9.24 -0.64
N PRO A 433 -13.55 -9.55 0.67
CA PRO A 433 -12.88 -10.72 1.25
C PRO A 433 -13.16 -12.03 0.50
N GLN A 434 -14.42 -12.29 0.12
CA GLN A 434 -14.80 -13.49 -0.63
C GLN A 434 -14.15 -13.55 -2.03
N HIS A 435 -13.91 -12.41 -2.69
CA HIS A 435 -13.21 -12.38 -3.98
C HIS A 435 -11.75 -12.76 -3.81
N ILE A 436 -11.11 -12.26 -2.74
CA ILE A 436 -9.73 -12.57 -2.39
C ILE A 436 -9.61 -14.06 -2.05
N ASP A 437 -10.52 -14.60 -1.22
CA ASP A 437 -10.53 -16.01 -0.85
C ASP A 437 -10.64 -16.90 -2.07
N ARG A 438 -11.59 -16.61 -2.96
CA ARG A 438 -11.77 -17.35 -4.22
C ARG A 438 -10.52 -17.31 -5.10
N LEU A 439 -9.86 -16.17 -5.24
CA LEU A 439 -8.62 -16.05 -6.03
C LEU A 439 -7.47 -16.86 -5.41
N VAL A 440 -7.33 -16.81 -4.10
CA VAL A 440 -6.30 -17.60 -3.38
C VAL A 440 -6.58 -19.09 -3.49
N ASP A 441 -7.85 -19.52 -3.42
CA ASP A 441 -8.24 -20.92 -3.58
C ASP A 441 -7.93 -21.43 -4.99
N ILE A 442 -8.26 -20.66 -6.03
CA ILE A 442 -7.94 -20.98 -7.42
C ILE A 442 -6.41 -21.08 -7.61
N PHE A 443 -5.68 -20.10 -7.06
CA PHE A 443 -4.22 -20.09 -7.08
C PHE A 443 -3.64 -21.34 -6.39
N ALA A 444 -4.16 -21.72 -5.23
CA ALA A 444 -3.70 -22.87 -4.46
C ALA A 444 -3.98 -24.20 -5.17
N ALA A 445 -5.17 -24.35 -5.73
CA ALA A 445 -5.61 -25.58 -6.37
C ALA A 445 -4.85 -25.90 -7.66
N LYS A 446 -4.32 -24.89 -8.37
CA LYS A 446 -3.66 -25.02 -9.69
C LYS A 446 -4.50 -25.77 -10.73
N ALA A 447 -5.80 -25.88 -10.50
CA ALA A 447 -6.74 -26.54 -11.38
C ALA A 447 -7.29 -25.57 -12.43
N ASP A 448 -7.69 -26.12 -13.57
CA ASP A 448 -8.39 -25.36 -14.59
C ASP A 448 -9.83 -25.08 -14.13
N VAL A 449 -10.27 -23.85 -14.34
CA VAL A 449 -11.63 -23.38 -14.06
C VAL A 449 -12.15 -22.69 -15.31
N GLN A 450 -13.21 -23.21 -15.86
CA GLN A 450 -13.78 -22.72 -17.13
C GLN A 450 -13.98 -21.19 -17.08
N TYR A 451 -13.51 -20.49 -18.12
CA TYR A 451 -13.54 -19.01 -18.25
C TYR A 451 -12.78 -18.21 -17.19
N VAL A 452 -12.10 -18.87 -16.25
CA VAL A 452 -11.45 -18.19 -15.13
C VAL A 452 -9.97 -18.53 -15.03
N ALA A 453 -9.60 -19.81 -15.12
CA ALA A 453 -8.21 -20.20 -14.91
C ALA A 453 -7.80 -21.39 -15.78
N THR A 454 -6.56 -21.35 -16.27
CA THR A 454 -5.96 -22.47 -16.99
C THR A 454 -4.47 -22.60 -16.69
N SER A 455 -3.96 -23.81 -16.68
CA SER A 455 -2.55 -24.12 -16.47
C SER A 455 -1.90 -24.57 -17.78
N VAL A 456 -0.96 -23.79 -18.27
CA VAL A 456 -0.32 -23.94 -19.58
C VAL A 456 1.10 -24.44 -19.42
N ASN A 457 1.50 -25.42 -20.20
CA ASN A 457 2.87 -25.93 -20.17
C ASN A 457 3.85 -24.96 -20.85
N HIS A 458 5.12 -25.09 -20.50
CA HIS A 458 6.21 -24.27 -21.03
C HIS A 458 6.26 -24.24 -22.57
N GLN A 459 6.07 -25.39 -23.23
CA GLN A 459 6.16 -25.48 -24.69
C GLN A 459 5.07 -24.63 -25.39
N ALA A 460 3.85 -24.68 -24.92
CA ALA A 460 2.76 -23.88 -25.50
C ALA A 460 2.99 -22.36 -25.29
N ILE A 461 3.63 -21.95 -24.19
CA ILE A 461 4.02 -20.56 -23.98
C ILE A 461 5.15 -20.15 -24.94
N ALA A 462 6.14 -21.00 -25.13
CA ALA A 462 7.23 -20.75 -26.07
C ALA A 462 6.74 -20.67 -27.52
N GLU A 463 5.83 -21.56 -27.93
CA GLU A 463 5.19 -21.56 -29.25
C GLU A 463 4.33 -20.31 -29.51
N ASN A 464 3.86 -19.65 -28.42
CA ASN A 464 3.14 -18.37 -28.47
C ASN A 464 4.07 -17.17 -28.16
N ASP A 465 5.31 -17.19 -28.65
CA ASP A 465 6.29 -16.09 -28.53
C ASP A 465 6.52 -15.61 -27.09
N TYR A 466 6.44 -16.51 -26.11
CA TYR A 466 6.54 -16.18 -24.68
C TYR A 466 5.53 -15.10 -24.24
N ASN A 467 4.39 -15.03 -24.90
CA ASN A 467 3.29 -14.19 -24.48
C ASN A 467 2.75 -14.70 -23.14
N LEU A 468 2.62 -13.82 -22.14
CA LEU A 468 2.10 -14.12 -20.81
C LEU A 468 0.80 -13.36 -20.53
N SER A 469 0.14 -12.82 -21.55
CA SER A 469 -1.17 -12.20 -21.42
C SER A 469 -2.24 -13.24 -21.06
N VAL A 470 -2.98 -13.01 -20.00
CA VAL A 470 -4.00 -13.95 -19.52
C VAL A 470 -5.04 -14.26 -20.59
N SER A 471 -5.48 -13.24 -21.33
CA SER A 471 -6.45 -13.38 -22.42
C SER A 471 -5.99 -14.25 -23.60
N SER A 472 -4.70 -14.59 -23.66
CA SER A 472 -4.16 -15.52 -24.68
C SER A 472 -4.39 -16.99 -24.32
N TYR A 473 -4.78 -17.28 -23.07
CA TYR A 473 -4.91 -18.65 -22.55
C TYR A 473 -6.22 -18.93 -21.85
N VAL A 474 -6.87 -17.92 -21.30
CA VAL A 474 -8.20 -18.04 -20.67
C VAL A 474 -9.22 -17.45 -21.62
N GLU A 475 -10.14 -18.30 -22.09
CA GLU A 475 -11.25 -17.87 -22.95
C GLU A 475 -12.24 -17.04 -22.13
N ALA A 476 -12.66 -15.91 -22.69
CA ALA A 476 -13.73 -15.13 -22.09
C ALA A 476 -15.08 -15.85 -22.27
N GLU A 477 -15.93 -15.80 -21.25
CA GLU A 477 -17.31 -16.27 -21.36
C GLU A 477 -18.04 -15.45 -22.43
N ASP A 478 -18.66 -16.12 -23.41
CA ASP A 478 -19.51 -15.45 -24.40
C ASP A 478 -20.84 -15.06 -23.78
N THR A 479 -20.88 -13.87 -23.20
CA THR A 479 -22.09 -13.30 -22.58
C THR A 479 -23.00 -12.61 -23.59
N ARG A 480 -22.73 -12.70 -24.89
CA ARG A 480 -23.58 -12.10 -25.90
C ARG A 480 -24.95 -12.78 -25.88
N GLU A 481 -25.98 -11.98 -25.72
CA GLU A 481 -27.35 -12.46 -25.80
C GLU A 481 -27.59 -13.10 -27.17
N VAL A 482 -28.00 -14.38 -27.18
CA VAL A 482 -28.38 -15.04 -28.41
C VAL A 482 -29.74 -14.47 -28.82
N ILE A 483 -29.70 -13.47 -29.68
CA ILE A 483 -30.89 -12.83 -30.18
C ILE A 483 -31.57 -13.79 -31.15
N ASP A 484 -32.74 -14.32 -30.77
CA ASP A 484 -33.64 -15.00 -31.69
C ASP A 484 -34.27 -13.96 -32.63
N ILE A 485 -33.67 -13.82 -33.81
CA ILE A 485 -34.08 -12.83 -34.81
C ILE A 485 -35.56 -13.07 -35.23
N ALA A 486 -36.03 -14.32 -35.26
CA ALA A 486 -37.41 -14.64 -35.61
C ALA A 486 -38.38 -14.13 -34.53
N LYS A 487 -38.07 -14.35 -33.27
CA LYS A 487 -38.82 -13.83 -32.12
C LYS A 487 -38.82 -12.31 -32.07
N LEU A 488 -37.66 -11.68 -32.22
CA LEU A 488 -37.53 -10.22 -32.23
C LEU A 488 -38.33 -9.58 -33.38
N ASN A 489 -38.28 -10.16 -34.59
CA ASN A 489 -39.07 -9.69 -35.73
C ASN A 489 -40.57 -9.82 -35.48
N SER A 490 -40.99 -10.89 -34.80
CA SER A 490 -42.41 -11.07 -34.41
C SER A 490 -42.83 -10.00 -33.38
N GLU A 491 -42.01 -9.73 -32.40
CA GLU A 491 -42.27 -8.68 -31.38
C GLU A 491 -42.32 -7.29 -32.00
N VAL A 492 -41.40 -6.98 -32.93
CA VAL A 492 -41.41 -5.73 -33.70
C VAL A 492 -42.71 -5.61 -34.51
N ALA A 493 -43.11 -6.66 -35.24
CA ALA A 493 -44.34 -6.64 -36.04
C ALA A 493 -45.59 -6.42 -35.16
N GLN A 494 -45.66 -7.06 -33.98
CA GLN A 494 -46.75 -6.86 -33.03
C GLN A 494 -46.78 -5.41 -32.49
N THR A 495 -45.59 -4.86 -32.18
CA THR A 495 -45.46 -3.48 -31.68
C THR A 495 -45.90 -2.46 -32.74
N VAL A 496 -45.48 -2.64 -33.99
CA VAL A 496 -45.90 -1.79 -35.11
C VAL A 496 -47.43 -1.84 -35.28
N LYS A 497 -48.01 -3.05 -35.29
CA LYS A 497 -49.45 -3.20 -35.38
C LYS A 497 -50.22 -2.49 -34.26
N ARG A 498 -49.67 -2.53 -33.02
CA ARG A 498 -50.24 -1.82 -31.87
C ARG A 498 -50.15 -0.31 -32.05
N ILE A 499 -49.05 0.20 -32.57
CA ILE A 499 -48.87 1.62 -32.90
C ILE A 499 -49.87 2.08 -33.92
N ASP A 500 -50.08 1.29 -34.98
CA ASP A 500 -51.06 1.62 -36.06
C ASP A 500 -52.50 1.64 -35.52
N THR A 501 -52.85 0.71 -34.64
CA THR A 501 -54.17 0.71 -33.97
C THR A 501 -54.34 1.97 -33.11
N LEU A 502 -53.35 2.31 -32.28
CA LEU A 502 -53.42 3.52 -31.41
C LEU A 502 -53.49 4.81 -32.25
N ARG A 503 -52.82 4.88 -33.40
CA ARG A 503 -52.95 6.01 -34.32
C ARG A 503 -54.34 6.13 -34.90
N ALA A 504 -54.94 5.01 -35.34
CA ALA A 504 -56.29 5.03 -35.82
C ALA A 504 -57.30 5.47 -34.75
N ASP A 505 -57.13 5.01 -33.51
CA ASP A 505 -57.95 5.44 -32.38
C ASP A 505 -57.83 6.95 -32.08
N ILE A 506 -56.62 7.49 -32.18
CA ILE A 506 -56.38 8.94 -32.03
C ILE A 506 -57.02 9.72 -33.15
N ASP A 507 -56.89 9.28 -34.40
CA ASP A 507 -57.51 9.91 -35.56
C ASP A 507 -59.06 9.93 -35.48
N GLU A 508 -59.66 8.87 -34.92
CA GLU A 508 -61.10 8.78 -34.67
C GLU A 508 -61.54 9.78 -33.56
N ILE A 509 -60.77 9.90 -32.47
CA ILE A 509 -61.01 10.88 -31.41
C ILE A 509 -60.93 12.31 -31.95
N ILE A 510 -59.91 12.62 -32.77
CA ILE A 510 -59.74 13.93 -33.38
C ILE A 510 -60.97 14.29 -34.23
N LYS A 511 -61.44 13.34 -35.08
CA LYS A 511 -62.64 13.53 -35.89
C LYS A 511 -63.89 13.81 -35.05
N GLN A 512 -64.02 13.15 -33.90
CA GLN A 512 -65.13 13.44 -32.96
C GLN A 512 -65.04 14.76 -32.26
N LEU A 513 -63.83 15.35 -32.10
CA LEU A 513 -63.61 16.66 -31.51
C LEU A 513 -63.75 17.80 -32.53
N GLU A 514 -63.57 17.53 -33.80
CA GLU A 514 -63.72 18.49 -34.91
C GLU A 514 -65.14 18.57 -35.47
N ALA A 515 -66.04 17.62 -35.11
CA ALA A 515 -67.44 17.57 -35.49
C ALA A 515 -68.32 18.25 -34.39
#